data_1108813622c11f15feb4d0f508753a58
#
_entry.id   1108813622c11f15feb4d0f508753a58
#
_cell.length_a   1.000
_cell.length_b   1.000
_cell.length_c   1.000
_cell.angle_alpha   90.00
_cell.angle_beta   90.00
_cell.angle_gamma   90.00
#
_symmetry.space_group_name_H-M   'P 1'
#
loop_
_entity.id
_entity.type
_entity.pdbx_description
1 polymer ?
#
loop_
_entity_poly.entity_id
_entity_poly.type
_entity_poly.pdbx_seq_one_letter_code
_entity_poly.pdbx_strand_id
1 'polypeptide(L)'
;MLHDGIEIKNTDMGFYIKEFEARGNGKKPARVSFINGCNVTHGGSDNGKTTLFKLIDFILGKSSKDISLPPQGNGYTDFYLEIRDGDNVAYTLHRKNGENEINVKKTSLKDYDYVNLVSNFKSYSSASHPLSKYLLQLSNIEDVFLRNGSKKIKLSYSHIRHLFMVDEERFISEKNSPLIPETSYEVREAYKSIISYLVTGIDDKEYQPEEKASVRKTRLNGKKEYLLEEIDKAKTKLNSLGDTDYVSITDKGFLDNTELQLKDFSIKLDELYEKKNKYKEDLERLLRLLKNQELFIGKLKGLLAIYKQDLNRLNFVNSGFSMMSALGNVKCPLCGSDVAIESLMGADSEVYEKAIEKEYANTCFKIKDIENLIASKEQDSQRTANKVGELNLELTRVNNKIDEVKPNFSQLKHVFSVAQRNMEKKFKHQELERFINDKTAELQTLETLIKNCNSKSDSAEYFKEYMKYECDGIQNVGFDDKTFDIKIDGRTRTSYGKGNRSVSTAAVMISLFDYIHEKGRAFSDILILDSPLCTKYDNKIDVRANDEDALTPKGVIDSFAKYCNDKDWKYQIIILDNKITNDIKVDTLTNINLIEFGTAERYGLFYE
;
A
#
# COMPACT_ATOMS: atom_id res chain seq x y z
N MET A 1 6.48 4.40 19.87
CA MET A 1 7.70 3.85 20.54
C MET A 1 8.45 3.01 19.52
N LEU A 2 9.72 3.31 19.31
CA LEU A 2 10.60 2.51 18.44
C LEU A 2 10.91 1.19 19.14
N HIS A 3 10.36 0.09 18.66
CA HIS A 3 10.83 -1.25 18.98
C HIS A 3 11.44 -1.83 17.69
N ASP A 4 12.76 -2.00 17.71
CA ASP A 4 13.55 -2.71 16.70
C ASP A 4 13.36 -2.26 15.22
N GLY A 5 13.18 -0.96 14.99
CA GLY A 5 13.23 -0.38 13.64
C GLY A 5 11.95 -0.46 12.82
N ILE A 6 10.85 -1.03 13.34
CA ILE A 6 9.54 -0.99 12.68
C ILE A 6 8.62 -0.07 13.48
N GLU A 7 8.31 1.10 12.91
CA GLU A 7 7.31 2.04 13.45
C GLU A 7 5.92 1.56 13.03
N ILE A 8 5.06 1.24 14.01
CA ILE A 8 3.65 0.91 13.78
C ILE A 8 2.86 2.21 13.88
N LYS A 9 2.16 2.57 12.81
CA LYS A 9 1.18 3.64 12.84
C LYS A 9 -0.15 3.08 13.34
N ASN A 10 -0.81 3.81 14.25
CA ASN A 10 -2.20 3.51 14.59
C ASN A 10 -3.08 3.82 13.38
N THR A 11 -3.60 2.78 12.75
CA THR A 11 -4.59 2.86 11.67
C THR A 11 -5.96 2.46 12.22
N ASP A 12 -7.05 2.91 11.61
CA ASP A 12 -8.42 2.53 12.00
C ASP A 12 -8.72 1.04 11.77
N MET A 13 -7.85 0.33 11.04
CA MET A 13 -7.90 -1.10 10.77
C MET A 13 -6.67 -1.78 11.33
N GLY A 14 -6.82 -3.06 11.76
CA GLY A 14 -5.72 -3.93 12.13
C GLY A 14 -4.92 -4.38 10.90
N PHE A 15 -4.92 -5.66 10.62
CA PHE A 15 -4.22 -6.19 9.44
C PHE A 15 -5.03 -7.30 8.77
N TYR A 16 -4.77 -7.54 7.48
CA TYR A 16 -5.30 -8.67 6.72
C TYR A 16 -4.18 -9.48 6.08
N ILE A 17 -4.46 -10.76 5.76
CA ILE A 17 -3.53 -11.65 5.08
C ILE A 17 -3.62 -11.40 3.58
N LYS A 18 -2.48 -11.11 2.95
CA LYS A 18 -2.41 -10.89 1.49
C LYS A 18 -2.00 -12.12 0.73
N GLU A 19 -0.97 -12.83 1.19
CA GLU A 19 -0.43 -13.98 0.50
C GLU A 19 0.24 -14.95 1.48
N PHE A 20 0.07 -16.23 1.25
CA PHE A 20 0.81 -17.31 1.89
C PHE A 20 1.74 -17.96 0.87
N GLU A 21 2.95 -18.30 1.28
CA GLU A 21 3.89 -19.06 0.46
C GLU A 21 4.67 -20.08 1.29
N ALA A 22 4.77 -21.31 0.79
CA ALA A 22 5.69 -22.31 1.32
C ALA A 22 6.83 -22.54 0.33
N ARG A 23 8.06 -22.60 0.84
CA ARG A 23 9.28 -22.87 0.07
C ARG A 23 10.01 -24.10 0.60
N GLY A 24 10.71 -24.78 -0.30
CA GLY A 24 11.56 -25.91 0.01
C GLY A 24 12.65 -26.08 -1.04
N ASN A 25 13.75 -26.73 -0.66
CA ASN A 25 14.85 -26.91 -1.59
C ASN A 25 14.42 -27.81 -2.77
N GLY A 26 14.56 -27.31 -4.00
CA GLY A 26 14.16 -28.01 -5.22
C GLY A 26 12.64 -28.16 -5.42
N LYS A 27 11.80 -27.48 -4.61
CA LYS A 27 10.35 -27.48 -4.73
C LYS A 27 9.84 -26.20 -5.38
N LYS A 28 8.78 -26.33 -6.19
CA LYS A 28 8.04 -25.17 -6.70
C LYS A 28 7.36 -24.46 -5.52
N PRO A 29 7.50 -23.12 -5.36
CA PRO A 29 6.83 -22.39 -4.28
C PRO A 29 5.32 -22.59 -4.30
N ALA A 30 4.74 -23.01 -3.18
CA ALA A 30 3.29 -23.19 -3.04
C ALA A 30 2.67 -21.89 -2.52
N ARG A 31 1.88 -21.20 -3.34
CA ARG A 31 1.33 -19.87 -3.06
C ARG A 31 -0.19 -19.88 -2.98
N VAL A 32 -0.72 -19.09 -2.07
CA VAL A 32 -2.16 -18.80 -1.96
C VAL A 32 -2.33 -17.31 -1.73
N SER A 33 -3.06 -16.64 -2.61
CA SER A 33 -3.30 -15.19 -2.52
C SER A 33 -4.72 -14.92 -2.05
N PHE A 34 -4.85 -13.92 -1.18
CA PHE A 34 -6.12 -13.50 -0.59
C PHE A 34 -6.44 -12.04 -0.91
N ILE A 35 -7.72 -11.69 -0.84
CA ILE A 35 -8.20 -10.31 -0.88
C ILE A 35 -8.62 -9.85 0.52
N ASN A 36 -8.65 -8.54 0.75
CA ASN A 36 -9.30 -7.97 1.92
C ASN A 36 -10.83 -8.00 1.67
N GLY A 37 -11.48 -9.02 2.24
CA GLY A 37 -12.88 -9.37 1.98
C GLY A 37 -13.11 -10.86 2.17
N CYS A 38 -14.06 -11.44 1.49
CA CYS A 38 -14.37 -12.87 1.59
C CYS A 38 -13.47 -13.70 0.68
N ASN A 39 -12.81 -14.70 1.26
CA ASN A 39 -12.00 -15.67 0.53
C ASN A 39 -12.57 -17.06 0.81
N VAL A 40 -12.89 -17.80 -0.21
CA VAL A 40 -13.38 -19.17 -0.09
C VAL A 40 -12.44 -20.11 -0.81
N THR A 41 -11.75 -20.94 -0.04
CA THR A 41 -10.90 -22.01 -0.57
C THR A 41 -11.66 -23.31 -0.57
N HIS A 42 -11.87 -23.90 -1.74
CA HIS A 42 -12.61 -25.14 -1.87
C HIS A 42 -11.83 -26.20 -2.67
N GLY A 43 -12.23 -27.46 -2.51
CA GLY A 43 -11.57 -28.59 -3.17
C GLY A 43 -11.89 -29.89 -2.47
N GLY A 44 -11.47 -31.01 -3.05
CA GLY A 44 -11.66 -32.34 -2.46
C GLY A 44 -11.05 -32.49 -1.06
N SER A 45 -11.41 -33.54 -0.33
CA SER A 45 -10.73 -33.91 0.90
C SER A 45 -9.23 -34.14 0.62
N ASP A 46 -8.39 -33.93 1.62
CA ASP A 46 -6.93 -34.12 1.58
C ASP A 46 -6.14 -33.21 0.64
N ASN A 47 -6.76 -32.18 0.06
CA ASN A 47 -6.09 -31.19 -0.81
C ASN A 47 -5.31 -30.11 -0.03
N GLY A 48 -5.13 -30.26 1.28
CA GLY A 48 -4.28 -29.39 2.08
C GLY A 48 -4.95 -28.11 2.63
N LYS A 49 -6.28 -27.99 2.60
CA LYS A 49 -7.02 -26.86 3.19
C LYS A 49 -6.75 -26.70 4.68
N THR A 50 -6.98 -27.76 5.46
CA THR A 50 -6.66 -27.79 6.90
C THR A 50 -5.16 -27.60 7.15
N THR A 51 -4.31 -28.06 6.22
CA THR A 51 -2.86 -27.79 6.31
C THR A 51 -2.57 -26.32 6.16
N LEU A 52 -3.22 -25.62 5.22
CA LEU A 52 -3.12 -24.17 5.05
C LEU A 52 -3.54 -23.43 6.34
N PHE A 53 -4.68 -23.82 6.93
CA PHE A 53 -5.12 -23.29 8.22
C PHE A 53 -4.04 -23.45 9.30
N LYS A 54 -3.51 -24.67 9.45
CA LYS A 54 -2.47 -24.96 10.44
C LYS A 54 -1.18 -24.19 10.19
N LEU A 55 -0.79 -23.98 8.93
CA LEU A 55 0.39 -23.21 8.55
C LEU A 55 0.23 -21.72 8.84
N ILE A 56 -0.93 -21.14 8.55
CA ILE A 56 -1.23 -19.76 8.93
C ILE A 56 -1.17 -19.61 10.46
N ASP A 57 -1.80 -20.53 11.21
CA ASP A 57 -1.74 -20.56 12.68
C ASP A 57 -0.30 -20.70 13.21
N PHE A 58 0.51 -21.52 12.56
CA PHE A 58 1.92 -21.71 12.88
C PHE A 58 2.72 -20.41 12.71
N ILE A 59 2.55 -19.70 11.59
CA ILE A 59 3.26 -18.44 11.33
C ILE A 59 2.78 -17.33 12.25
N LEU A 60 1.49 -17.29 12.58
CA LEU A 60 0.91 -16.33 13.52
C LEU A 60 1.26 -16.62 15.00
N GLY A 61 2.21 -17.51 15.25
CA GLY A 61 2.82 -17.67 16.58
C GLY A 61 2.27 -18.80 17.41
N LYS A 62 1.78 -19.90 16.79
CA LYS A 62 1.52 -21.14 17.54
C LYS A 62 2.79 -21.59 18.26
N SER A 63 2.67 -21.99 19.52
CA SER A 63 3.81 -22.33 20.37
C SER A 63 4.58 -23.60 19.95
N SER A 64 3.96 -24.49 19.14
CA SER A 64 4.63 -25.65 18.59
C SER A 64 5.84 -25.27 17.73
N LYS A 65 6.97 -25.93 17.90
CA LYS A 65 8.15 -25.78 17.04
C LYS A 65 7.95 -26.40 15.66
N ASP A 66 7.31 -27.55 15.64
CA ASP A 66 7.15 -28.37 14.45
C ASP A 66 5.69 -28.39 14.02
N ILE A 67 5.50 -28.41 12.72
CA ILE A 67 4.23 -28.67 12.09
C ILE A 67 4.35 -29.93 11.24
N SER A 68 3.43 -30.88 11.48
CA SER A 68 3.34 -32.08 10.65
C SER A 68 2.66 -31.73 9.33
N LEU A 69 3.35 -32.03 8.24
CA LEU A 69 2.85 -31.83 6.89
C LEU A 69 2.35 -33.15 6.30
N PRO A 70 1.37 -33.13 5.40
CA PRO A 70 0.99 -34.30 4.63
C PRO A 70 2.14 -34.73 3.71
N PRO A 71 2.13 -35.97 3.16
CA PRO A 71 3.21 -36.46 2.29
C PRO A 71 3.58 -35.52 1.14
N GLN A 72 2.60 -34.83 0.53
CA GLN A 72 2.82 -33.86 -0.54
C GLN A 72 3.58 -32.61 -0.06
N GLY A 73 3.50 -32.31 1.23
CA GLY A 73 4.23 -31.22 1.88
C GLY A 73 5.69 -31.56 2.25
N ASN A 74 6.13 -32.79 2.04
CA ASN A 74 7.49 -33.17 2.34
C ASN A 74 8.51 -32.36 1.54
N GLY A 75 9.50 -31.80 2.22
CA GLY A 75 10.55 -30.98 1.63
C GLY A 75 10.24 -29.47 1.64
N TYR A 76 9.02 -29.04 2.02
CA TYR A 76 8.75 -27.63 2.33
C TYR A 76 9.16 -27.36 3.79
N THR A 77 10.05 -26.40 3.96
CA THR A 77 10.64 -26.08 5.27
C THR A 77 10.41 -24.66 5.73
N ASP A 78 10.21 -23.75 4.80
CA ASP A 78 10.13 -22.32 5.05
C ASP A 78 8.75 -21.78 4.66
N PHE A 79 8.08 -21.13 5.61
CA PHE A 79 6.71 -20.66 5.45
C PHE A 79 6.67 -19.15 5.62
N TYR A 80 6.02 -18.48 4.67
CA TYR A 80 5.91 -17.05 4.59
C TYR A 80 4.45 -16.61 4.61
N LEU A 81 4.18 -15.50 5.27
CA LEU A 81 2.86 -14.90 5.31
C LEU A 81 2.99 -13.38 5.11
N GLU A 82 2.54 -12.88 3.99
CA GLU A 82 2.40 -11.44 3.80
C GLU A 82 1.11 -10.97 4.44
N ILE A 83 1.22 -10.05 5.39
CA ILE A 83 0.10 -9.32 5.97
C ILE A 83 0.21 -7.85 5.59
N ARG A 84 -0.92 -7.17 5.57
CA ARG A 84 -0.98 -5.73 5.29
C ARG A 84 -1.81 -5.04 6.34
N ASP A 85 -1.32 -3.90 6.81
CA ASP A 85 -2.05 -3.04 7.75
C ASP A 85 -3.10 -2.17 7.04
N GLY A 86 -3.83 -1.36 7.81
CA GLY A 86 -4.86 -0.47 7.28
C GLY A 86 -4.36 0.57 6.27
N ASP A 87 -3.09 0.93 6.32
CA ASP A 87 -2.42 1.80 5.34
C ASP A 87 -1.90 1.02 4.12
N ASN A 88 -2.22 -0.28 4.01
CA ASN A 88 -1.76 -1.20 2.96
C ASN A 88 -0.23 -1.40 2.95
N VAL A 89 0.44 -1.14 4.07
CA VAL A 89 1.88 -1.42 4.22
C VAL A 89 2.07 -2.92 4.38
N ALA A 90 2.99 -3.48 3.62
CA ALA A 90 3.27 -4.91 3.63
C ALA A 90 4.28 -5.29 4.71
N TYR A 91 3.96 -6.35 5.44
CA TYR A 91 4.85 -7.03 6.39
C TYR A 91 4.87 -8.51 6.06
N THR A 92 6.05 -9.07 5.84
CA THR A 92 6.19 -10.50 5.58
C THR A 92 6.79 -11.20 6.78
N LEU A 93 6.01 -12.12 7.34
CA LEU A 93 6.41 -13.02 8.41
C LEU A 93 7.01 -14.27 7.78
N HIS A 94 8.15 -14.72 8.28
CA HIS A 94 8.81 -15.97 7.88
C HIS A 94 9.06 -16.84 9.10
N ARG A 95 8.64 -18.08 9.03
CA ARG A 95 8.92 -19.10 10.05
C ARG A 95 9.35 -20.40 9.41
N LYS A 96 10.44 -20.96 9.93
CA LYS A 96 10.96 -22.25 9.49
C LYS A 96 10.43 -23.38 10.37
N ASN A 97 10.14 -24.51 9.76
CA ASN A 97 9.76 -25.72 10.51
C ASN A 97 10.90 -26.14 11.46
N GLY A 98 10.56 -26.48 12.68
CA GLY A 98 11.55 -26.81 13.72
C GLY A 98 12.06 -25.62 14.52
N GLU A 99 11.67 -24.38 14.19
CA GLU A 99 12.16 -23.17 14.85
C GLU A 99 11.06 -22.41 15.60
N ASN A 100 11.47 -21.75 16.70
CA ASN A 100 10.58 -20.85 17.45
C ASN A 100 10.74 -19.40 17.01
N GLU A 101 11.69 -19.11 16.16
CA GLU A 101 11.93 -17.78 15.64
C GLU A 101 11.01 -17.47 14.48
N ILE A 102 10.53 -16.23 14.48
CA ILE A 102 9.69 -15.69 13.41
C ILE A 102 10.33 -14.38 12.98
N ASN A 103 10.76 -14.34 11.75
CA ASN A 103 11.37 -13.17 11.14
C ASN A 103 10.30 -12.31 10.50
N VAL A 104 10.27 -11.02 10.82
CA VAL A 104 9.35 -10.06 10.22
C VAL A 104 10.13 -9.01 9.45
N LYS A 105 9.79 -8.82 8.20
CA LYS A 105 10.34 -7.76 7.36
C LYS A 105 9.21 -6.83 6.90
N LYS A 106 9.45 -5.53 6.94
CA LYS A 106 8.52 -4.53 6.40
C LYS A 106 8.69 -4.43 4.88
N THR A 107 8.16 -5.42 4.20
CA THR A 107 8.23 -5.56 2.74
C THR A 107 7.19 -6.54 2.23
N SER A 108 6.91 -6.49 0.93
CA SER A 108 6.07 -7.50 0.26
C SER A 108 6.80 -8.85 0.19
N LEU A 109 6.03 -9.93 0.05
CA LEU A 109 6.59 -11.27 -0.13
C LEU A 109 7.50 -11.38 -1.37
N LYS A 110 7.17 -10.64 -2.44
CA LYS A 110 7.97 -10.62 -3.68
C LYS A 110 9.37 -10.03 -3.47
N ASP A 111 9.47 -9.05 -2.57
CA ASP A 111 10.71 -8.31 -2.31
C ASP A 111 11.43 -8.80 -1.05
N TYR A 112 10.92 -9.85 -0.42
CA TYR A 112 11.43 -10.37 0.86
C TYR A 112 12.93 -10.65 0.85
N ASP A 113 13.42 -11.29 -0.22
CA ASP A 113 14.82 -11.70 -0.32
C ASP A 113 15.78 -10.53 -0.56
N TYR A 114 15.26 -9.35 -0.98
CA TYR A 114 16.05 -8.14 -1.25
C TYR A 114 16.16 -7.19 -0.06
N VAL A 115 15.35 -7.38 1.00
CA VAL A 115 15.36 -6.53 2.18
C VAL A 115 16.18 -7.19 3.29
N ASN A 116 17.18 -6.46 3.80
CA ASN A 116 18.09 -6.99 4.85
C ASN A 116 17.63 -6.68 6.27
N LEU A 117 16.77 -5.67 6.48
CA LEU A 117 16.29 -5.33 7.82
C LEU A 117 15.26 -6.33 8.29
N VAL A 118 15.59 -7.06 9.36
CA VAL A 118 14.78 -8.12 9.93
C VAL A 118 14.54 -7.85 11.41
N SER A 119 13.29 -7.96 11.84
CA SER A 119 12.92 -8.00 13.26
C SER A 119 12.63 -9.44 13.66
N ASN A 120 13.29 -9.92 14.71
CA ASN A 120 13.18 -11.30 15.18
C ASN A 120 12.26 -11.40 16.39
N PHE A 121 11.24 -12.24 16.28
CA PHE A 121 10.27 -12.51 17.34
C PHE A 121 10.31 -13.99 17.75
N LYS A 122 9.77 -14.28 18.93
CA LYS A 122 9.56 -15.65 19.41
C LYS A 122 8.09 -16.01 19.38
N SER A 123 7.78 -17.27 19.10
CA SER A 123 6.41 -17.78 19.04
C SER A 123 5.70 -17.86 20.38
N TYR A 124 6.43 -17.92 21.50
CA TYR A 124 5.84 -18.05 22.84
C TYR A 124 5.76 -16.70 23.57
N SER A 125 4.65 -16.50 24.30
CA SER A 125 4.31 -15.21 24.92
C SER A 125 5.21 -14.78 26.08
N SER A 126 5.90 -15.73 26.72
CA SER A 126 6.82 -15.45 27.84
C SER A 126 8.22 -15.01 27.42
N ALA A 127 8.49 -14.93 26.11
CA ALA A 127 9.76 -14.45 25.59
C ALA A 127 9.95 -12.92 25.82
N SER A 128 11.18 -12.47 25.73
CA SER A 128 11.52 -11.05 25.79
C SER A 128 10.88 -10.25 24.62
N HIS A 129 10.81 -10.87 23.43
CA HIS A 129 10.24 -10.28 22.21
C HIS A 129 9.22 -11.25 21.59
N PRO A 130 7.99 -11.34 22.15
CA PRO A 130 6.99 -12.25 21.63
C PRO A 130 6.30 -11.66 20.40
N LEU A 131 6.09 -12.46 19.35
CA LEU A 131 5.28 -12.07 18.19
C LEU A 131 3.87 -11.64 18.60
N SER A 132 3.32 -12.27 19.64
CA SER A 132 2.00 -11.95 20.20
C SER A 132 1.82 -10.47 20.51
N LYS A 133 2.83 -9.82 21.10
CA LYS A 133 2.77 -8.38 21.41
C LYS A 133 2.73 -7.54 20.14
N TYR A 134 3.51 -7.91 19.15
CA TYR A 134 3.55 -7.23 17.85
C TYR A 134 2.21 -7.33 17.12
N LEU A 135 1.60 -8.53 17.07
CA LEU A 135 0.30 -8.75 16.44
C LEU A 135 -0.84 -8.02 17.17
N LEU A 136 -0.80 -7.95 18.51
CA LEU A 136 -1.77 -7.15 19.28
C LEU A 136 -1.66 -5.66 18.95
N GLN A 137 -0.45 -5.14 18.82
CA GLN A 137 -0.23 -3.74 18.43
C GLN A 137 -0.74 -3.46 17.00
N LEU A 138 -0.50 -4.37 16.06
CA LEU A 138 -1.05 -4.27 14.70
C LEU A 138 -2.59 -4.33 14.69
N SER A 139 -3.20 -5.00 15.67
CA SER A 139 -4.66 -5.07 15.84
C SER A 139 -5.21 -3.94 16.72
N ASN A 140 -4.43 -2.90 17.00
CA ASN A 140 -4.78 -1.77 17.88
C ASN A 140 -5.18 -2.18 19.31
N ILE A 141 -4.72 -3.34 19.77
CA ILE A 141 -4.96 -3.83 21.13
C ILE A 141 -3.73 -3.48 21.98
N GLU A 142 -3.89 -2.51 22.85
CA GLU A 142 -2.86 -2.13 23.81
C GLU A 142 -2.91 -3.02 25.07
N ASP A 143 -2.12 -2.69 26.07
CA ASP A 143 -1.96 -3.44 27.33
C ASP A 143 -3.29 -3.73 28.04
N VAL A 144 -3.92 -4.84 27.70
CA VAL A 144 -5.18 -5.34 28.27
C VAL A 144 -4.88 -6.37 29.35
N PHE A 145 -5.57 -6.27 30.46
CA PHE A 145 -5.47 -7.21 31.58
C PHE A 145 -6.71 -8.07 31.71
N LEU A 146 -6.48 -9.34 32.00
CA LEU A 146 -7.51 -10.37 32.14
C LEU A 146 -7.46 -10.96 33.54
N ARG A 147 -8.62 -11.33 34.05
CA ARG A 147 -8.73 -12.14 35.26
C ARG A 147 -8.48 -13.60 34.93
N ASN A 148 -7.60 -14.25 35.70
CA ASN A 148 -7.34 -15.68 35.64
C ASN A 148 -7.38 -16.26 37.05
N GLY A 149 -8.56 -16.75 37.51
CA GLY A 149 -8.79 -17.13 38.88
C GLY A 149 -8.56 -15.98 39.86
N SER A 150 -7.61 -16.14 40.76
CA SER A 150 -7.17 -15.10 41.70
C SER A 150 -6.04 -14.23 41.18
N LYS A 151 -5.58 -14.42 39.94
CA LYS A 151 -4.46 -13.71 39.35
C LYS A 151 -4.91 -12.78 38.22
N LYS A 152 -4.11 -11.78 37.95
CA LYS A 152 -4.24 -10.91 36.80
C LYS A 152 -3.14 -11.25 35.79
N ILE A 153 -3.52 -11.48 34.54
CA ILE A 153 -2.59 -11.77 33.43
C ILE A 153 -2.76 -10.74 32.33
N LYS A 154 -1.72 -10.53 31.54
CA LYS A 154 -1.83 -9.72 30.32
C LYS A 154 -2.45 -10.54 29.19
N LEU A 155 -3.26 -9.86 28.38
CA LEU A 155 -3.77 -10.42 27.13
C LEU A 155 -2.60 -10.76 26.21
N SER A 156 -2.66 -11.91 25.59
CA SER A 156 -1.76 -12.31 24.51
C SER A 156 -2.56 -12.63 23.24
N TYR A 157 -1.96 -12.51 22.08
CA TYR A 157 -2.60 -12.83 20.81
C TYR A 157 -3.10 -14.29 20.78
N SER A 158 -2.39 -15.20 21.43
CA SER A 158 -2.81 -16.59 21.58
C SER A 158 -4.11 -16.75 22.37
N HIS A 159 -4.43 -15.83 23.29
CA HIS A 159 -5.67 -15.87 24.05
C HIS A 159 -6.90 -15.55 23.19
N ILE A 160 -6.79 -14.65 22.20
CA ILE A 160 -7.89 -14.29 21.30
C ILE A 160 -7.95 -15.14 20.04
N ARG A 161 -6.85 -15.79 19.68
CA ARG A 161 -6.71 -16.55 18.43
C ARG A 161 -7.83 -17.56 18.20
N HIS A 162 -8.27 -18.25 19.22
CA HIS A 162 -9.36 -19.23 19.14
C HIS A 162 -10.71 -18.59 18.72
N LEU A 163 -10.88 -17.29 18.85
CA LEU A 163 -12.10 -16.59 18.47
C LEU A 163 -12.13 -16.19 17.00
N PHE A 164 -10.99 -16.10 16.35
CA PHE A 164 -10.91 -15.76 14.92
C PHE A 164 -10.26 -16.84 14.05
N MET A 165 -9.71 -17.90 14.65
CA MET A 165 -9.26 -19.11 13.97
C MET A 165 -9.99 -20.32 14.53
N VAL A 166 -10.94 -20.84 13.78
CA VAL A 166 -11.81 -21.95 14.21
C VAL A 166 -11.57 -23.16 13.35
N ASP A 167 -11.07 -24.23 13.96
CA ASP A 167 -10.81 -25.50 13.31
C ASP A 167 -12.04 -26.41 13.24
N GLU A 168 -11.97 -27.45 12.41
CA GLU A 168 -13.05 -28.42 12.19
C GLU A 168 -13.50 -29.08 13.50
N GLU A 169 -12.58 -29.45 14.41
CA GLU A 169 -12.88 -30.13 15.66
C GLU A 169 -13.80 -29.29 16.56
N ARG A 170 -13.58 -27.98 16.57
CA ARG A 170 -14.39 -27.05 17.34
C ARG A 170 -15.77 -26.85 16.75
N PHE A 171 -15.91 -26.86 15.42
CA PHE A 171 -17.22 -26.76 14.77
C PHE A 171 -18.16 -27.90 15.17
N ILE A 172 -17.64 -29.11 15.27
CA ILE A 172 -18.42 -30.31 15.55
C ILE A 172 -18.46 -30.67 17.05
N SER A 173 -17.76 -29.92 17.92
CA SER A 173 -17.64 -30.24 19.35
C SER A 173 -18.98 -30.40 20.05
N GLU A 174 -19.13 -31.51 20.78
CA GLU A 174 -20.30 -31.82 21.61
C GLU A 174 -20.17 -31.34 23.05
N LYS A 175 -18.96 -31.05 23.50
CA LYS A 175 -18.69 -30.81 24.91
C LYS A 175 -18.39 -29.36 25.25
N ASN A 176 -17.86 -28.60 24.28
CA ASN A 176 -17.31 -27.30 24.54
C ASN A 176 -18.07 -26.18 23.81
N SER A 177 -18.18 -25.05 24.49
CA SER A 177 -18.62 -23.81 23.88
C SER A 177 -17.65 -23.40 22.74
N PRO A 178 -18.13 -22.82 21.64
CA PRO A 178 -17.27 -22.24 20.64
C PRO A 178 -16.47 -21.03 21.17
N LEU A 179 -16.95 -20.39 22.22
CA LEU A 179 -16.32 -19.21 22.82
C LEU A 179 -15.25 -19.56 23.85
N ILE A 180 -15.33 -20.74 24.48
CA ILE A 180 -14.39 -21.16 25.51
C ILE A 180 -13.82 -22.52 25.14
N PRO A 181 -12.52 -22.61 24.76
CA PRO A 181 -11.90 -23.88 24.45
C PRO A 181 -11.85 -24.81 25.68
N GLU A 182 -11.66 -26.10 25.43
CA GLU A 182 -11.50 -27.07 26.52
C GLU A 182 -10.23 -26.78 27.32
N THR A 183 -10.38 -26.55 28.63
CA THR A 183 -9.26 -26.12 29.47
C THR A 183 -9.60 -26.32 30.97
N SER A 184 -8.59 -26.16 31.82
CA SER A 184 -8.76 -26.16 33.26
C SER A 184 -9.67 -25.02 33.74
N TYR A 185 -10.24 -25.16 34.94
CA TYR A 185 -11.10 -24.15 35.53
C TYR A 185 -10.47 -22.76 35.59
N GLU A 186 -9.18 -22.66 35.95
CA GLU A 186 -8.49 -21.38 36.05
C GLU A 186 -8.37 -20.68 34.67
N VAL A 187 -7.96 -21.42 33.65
CA VAL A 187 -7.84 -20.89 32.30
C VAL A 187 -9.21 -20.55 31.72
N ARG A 188 -10.26 -21.27 32.08
CA ARG A 188 -11.65 -20.95 31.69
C ARG A 188 -12.08 -19.56 32.16
N GLU A 189 -11.70 -19.16 33.38
CA GLU A 189 -11.99 -17.81 33.89
C GLU A 189 -11.27 -16.72 33.05
N ALA A 190 -10.07 -16.99 32.57
CA ALA A 190 -9.40 -16.06 31.66
C ALA A 190 -10.15 -15.89 30.32
N TYR A 191 -10.67 -16.99 29.76
CA TYR A 191 -11.49 -16.90 28.53
C TYR A 191 -12.81 -16.17 28.74
N LYS A 192 -13.47 -16.34 29.89
CA LYS A 192 -14.64 -15.55 30.24
C LYS A 192 -14.29 -14.05 30.34
N SER A 193 -13.17 -13.73 30.96
CA SER A 193 -12.68 -12.36 31.04
C SER A 193 -12.39 -11.76 29.65
N ILE A 194 -11.86 -12.57 28.71
CA ILE A 194 -11.66 -12.15 27.32
C ILE A 194 -12.99 -11.80 26.66
N ILE A 195 -13.97 -12.69 26.73
CA ILE A 195 -15.30 -12.46 26.16
C ILE A 195 -15.95 -11.21 26.79
N SER A 196 -15.87 -11.08 28.12
CA SER A 196 -16.34 -9.87 28.80
C SER A 196 -15.67 -8.62 28.27
N TYR A 197 -14.35 -8.62 28.11
CA TYR A 197 -13.61 -7.50 27.54
C TYR A 197 -14.06 -7.17 26.11
N LEU A 198 -14.20 -8.18 25.26
CA LEU A 198 -14.61 -7.98 23.87
C LEU A 198 -16.04 -7.43 23.76
N VAL A 199 -16.94 -7.87 24.63
CA VAL A 199 -18.33 -7.41 24.64
C VAL A 199 -18.48 -6.02 25.26
N THR A 200 -17.77 -5.73 26.36
CA THR A 200 -17.94 -4.49 27.12
C THR A 200 -16.89 -3.42 26.81
N GLY A 201 -15.71 -3.78 26.28
CA GLY A 201 -14.53 -2.93 26.15
C GLY A 201 -13.81 -2.67 27.48
N ILE A 202 -14.24 -3.29 28.56
CA ILE A 202 -13.70 -3.07 29.90
C ILE A 202 -12.77 -4.23 30.25
N ASP A 203 -11.50 -3.94 30.50
CA ASP A 203 -10.52 -4.93 30.94
C ASP A 203 -10.52 -5.11 32.47
N ASP A 204 -9.81 -6.13 32.94
CA ASP A 204 -9.66 -6.42 34.37
C ASP A 204 -8.45 -5.72 35.00
N LYS A 205 -7.98 -4.59 34.45
CA LYS A 205 -6.85 -3.84 34.98
C LYS A 205 -7.00 -3.50 36.46
N GLU A 206 -8.23 -3.18 36.84
CA GLU A 206 -8.60 -2.78 38.19
C GLU A 206 -8.98 -3.97 39.09
N TYR A 207 -8.93 -5.22 38.58
CA TYR A 207 -9.27 -6.40 39.38
C TYR A 207 -8.26 -6.61 40.51
N GLN A 208 -8.77 -6.72 41.73
CA GLN A 208 -7.99 -7.08 42.92
C GLN A 208 -8.63 -8.30 43.58
N PRO A 209 -7.88 -9.39 43.82
CA PRO A 209 -8.37 -10.54 44.53
C PRO A 209 -8.81 -10.15 45.95
N GLU A 210 -9.93 -10.68 46.43
CA GLU A 210 -10.45 -10.51 47.81
C GLU A 210 -10.87 -9.09 48.21
N GLU A 211 -11.25 -8.24 47.27
CA GLU A 211 -11.68 -6.88 47.53
C GLU A 211 -13.04 -6.88 48.28
N LYS A 212 -13.11 -6.20 49.43
CA LYS A 212 -14.37 -6.00 50.15
C LYS A 212 -15.34 -5.16 49.31
N ALA A 213 -16.65 -5.47 49.36
CA ALA A 213 -17.70 -4.81 48.59
C ALA A 213 -17.67 -3.25 48.72
N SER A 214 -17.35 -2.75 49.92
CA SER A 214 -17.21 -1.31 50.17
C SER A 214 -16.03 -0.68 49.42
N VAL A 215 -14.87 -1.36 49.39
CA VAL A 215 -13.65 -0.91 48.69
C VAL A 215 -13.89 -0.96 47.18
N ARG A 216 -14.52 -2.02 46.68
CA ARG A 216 -14.94 -2.14 45.28
C ARG A 216 -15.85 -0.99 44.86
N LYS A 217 -16.85 -0.64 45.67
CA LYS A 217 -17.75 0.49 45.38
C LYS A 217 -17.01 1.81 45.31
N THR A 218 -16.08 2.07 46.23
CA THR A 218 -15.26 3.30 46.23
C THR A 218 -14.40 3.38 44.96
N ARG A 219 -13.79 2.26 44.57
CA ARG A 219 -12.98 2.16 43.36
C ARG A 219 -13.78 2.39 42.07
N LEU A 220 -14.97 1.76 41.99
CA LEU A 220 -15.89 1.95 40.86
C LEU A 220 -16.37 3.40 40.74
N ASN A 221 -16.63 4.06 41.92
CA ASN A 221 -16.95 5.49 41.92
C ASN A 221 -15.80 6.36 41.42
N GLY A 222 -14.57 6.06 41.81
CA GLY A 222 -13.39 6.78 41.25
C GLY A 222 -13.27 6.60 39.75
N LYS A 223 -13.52 5.38 39.23
CA LYS A 223 -13.55 5.13 37.79
C LYS A 223 -14.68 5.91 37.09
N LYS A 224 -15.84 6.02 37.74
CA LYS A 224 -16.96 6.83 37.26
C LYS A 224 -16.57 8.31 37.11
N GLU A 225 -15.92 8.88 38.12
CA GLU A 225 -15.44 10.25 38.08
C GLU A 225 -14.43 10.46 36.94
N TYR A 226 -13.51 9.54 36.76
CA TYR A 226 -12.56 9.57 35.66
C TYR A 226 -13.26 9.54 34.28
N LEU A 227 -14.22 8.65 34.08
CA LEU A 227 -14.98 8.58 32.82
C LEU A 227 -15.76 9.87 32.54
N LEU A 228 -16.35 10.47 33.59
CA LEU A 228 -17.05 11.76 33.46
C LEU A 228 -16.07 12.86 33.01
N GLU A 229 -14.86 12.88 33.59
CA GLU A 229 -13.82 13.84 33.21
C GLU A 229 -13.36 13.62 31.74
N GLU A 230 -13.18 12.37 31.28
CA GLU A 230 -12.82 12.05 29.91
C GLU A 230 -13.92 12.47 28.91
N ILE A 231 -15.20 12.21 29.25
CA ILE A 231 -16.35 12.65 28.46
C ILE A 231 -16.38 14.18 28.38
N ASP A 232 -16.13 14.89 29.47
CA ASP A 232 -16.14 16.35 29.50
C ASP A 232 -15.00 16.94 28.66
N LYS A 233 -13.79 16.36 28.76
CA LYS A 233 -12.65 16.73 27.91
C LYS A 233 -12.95 16.51 26.43
N ALA A 234 -13.57 15.37 26.08
CA ALA A 234 -13.94 15.08 24.71
C ALA A 234 -15.02 16.06 24.19
N LYS A 235 -16.05 16.37 25.02
CA LYS A 235 -17.07 17.37 24.68
C LYS A 235 -16.48 18.77 24.49
N THR A 236 -15.53 19.16 25.33
CA THR A 236 -14.82 20.42 25.20
C THR A 236 -14.04 20.49 23.90
N LYS A 237 -13.36 19.41 23.53
CA LYS A 237 -12.67 19.30 22.23
C LYS A 237 -13.67 19.34 21.06
N LEU A 238 -14.78 18.64 21.17
CA LEU A 238 -15.84 18.65 20.16
C LEU A 238 -16.38 20.08 19.94
N ASN A 239 -16.70 20.79 20.99
CA ASN A 239 -17.17 22.16 20.95
C ASN A 239 -16.10 23.13 20.39
N SER A 240 -14.81 22.87 20.64
CA SER A 240 -13.70 23.69 20.09
C SER A 240 -13.50 23.52 18.59
N LEU A 241 -14.01 22.43 17.99
CA LEU A 241 -14.00 22.24 16.52
C LEU A 241 -15.00 23.16 15.81
N GLY A 242 -15.92 23.79 16.56
CA GLY A 242 -16.94 24.73 16.09
C GLY A 242 -18.08 24.04 15.37
N ASP A 243 -19.29 24.64 15.45
CA ASP A 243 -20.40 24.30 14.55
C ASP A 243 -19.98 24.71 13.14
N THR A 244 -19.41 23.80 12.43
CA THR A 244 -19.06 24.03 11.04
C THR A 244 -20.25 23.56 10.21
N ASP A 245 -20.90 24.51 9.56
CA ASP A 245 -21.80 24.25 8.45
C ASP A 245 -21.01 23.52 7.34
N TYR A 246 -20.89 22.20 7.48
CA TYR A 246 -20.23 21.31 6.50
C TYR A 246 -21.06 21.12 5.22
N VAL A 247 -21.98 22.05 4.92
CA VAL A 247 -23.13 21.82 4.05
C VAL A 247 -22.80 21.70 2.56
N SER A 248 -21.60 21.97 2.06
CA SER A 248 -21.46 21.96 0.60
C SER A 248 -20.24 21.30 -0.03
N ILE A 249 -19.21 20.87 0.71
CA ILE A 249 -17.98 20.34 0.09
C ILE A 249 -17.44 19.09 0.83
N THR A 250 -18.32 18.25 1.33
CA THR A 250 -17.93 17.03 2.07
C THR A 250 -18.38 15.74 1.39
N ASP A 251 -18.66 15.79 0.11
CA ASP A 251 -18.94 14.60 -0.67
C ASP A 251 -17.62 13.95 -1.10
N LYS A 252 -17.44 12.68 -0.74
CA LYS A 252 -16.29 11.88 -1.15
C LYS A 252 -16.15 11.88 -2.67
N GLY A 253 -17.28 11.83 -3.39
CA GLY A 253 -17.30 11.92 -4.84
C GLY A 253 -16.74 13.23 -5.39
N PHE A 254 -16.91 14.34 -4.67
CA PHE A 254 -16.32 15.64 -5.03
C PHE A 254 -14.79 15.61 -4.86
N LEU A 255 -14.28 15.06 -3.76
CA LEU A 255 -12.84 14.94 -3.53
C LEU A 255 -12.18 14.04 -4.57
N ASP A 256 -12.75 12.86 -4.81
CA ASP A 256 -12.23 11.90 -5.79
C ASP A 256 -12.21 12.52 -7.20
N ASN A 257 -13.26 13.24 -7.59
CA ASN A 257 -13.32 13.94 -8.88
C ASN A 257 -12.30 15.09 -8.96
N THR A 258 -12.15 15.86 -7.88
CA THR A 258 -11.20 16.98 -7.82
C THR A 258 -9.76 16.47 -7.83
N GLU A 259 -9.47 15.35 -7.15
CA GLU A 259 -8.18 14.68 -7.17
C GLU A 259 -7.84 14.17 -8.58
N LEU A 260 -8.82 13.60 -9.28
CA LEU A 260 -8.65 13.16 -10.67
C LEU A 260 -8.34 14.34 -11.59
N GLN A 261 -9.06 15.46 -11.44
CA GLN A 261 -8.79 16.68 -12.20
C GLN A 261 -7.40 17.27 -11.89
N LEU A 262 -7.00 17.26 -10.60
CA LEU A 262 -5.66 17.70 -10.20
C LEU A 262 -4.57 16.84 -10.83
N LYS A 263 -4.78 15.53 -10.88
CA LYS A 263 -3.87 14.60 -11.53
C LYS A 263 -3.76 14.89 -13.04
N ASP A 264 -4.88 15.14 -13.70
CA ASP A 264 -4.89 15.48 -15.13
C ASP A 264 -4.17 16.81 -15.40
N PHE A 265 -4.39 17.82 -14.56
CA PHE A 265 -3.66 19.09 -14.67
C PHE A 265 -2.18 18.93 -14.38
N SER A 266 -1.81 18.11 -13.39
CA SER A 266 -0.41 17.81 -13.08
C SER A 266 0.29 17.16 -14.28
N ILE A 267 -0.31 16.13 -14.86
CA ILE A 267 0.23 15.46 -16.06
C ILE A 267 0.41 16.46 -17.21
N LYS A 268 -0.60 17.29 -17.48
CA LYS A 268 -0.51 18.32 -18.51
C LYS A 268 0.61 19.33 -18.26
N LEU A 269 0.77 19.77 -17.00
CA LEU A 269 1.85 20.68 -16.62
C LEU A 269 3.21 20.03 -16.77
N ASP A 270 3.35 18.78 -16.34
CA ASP A 270 4.62 18.02 -16.48
C ASP A 270 4.99 17.85 -17.94
N GLU A 271 4.05 17.48 -18.81
CA GLU A 271 4.28 17.41 -20.26
C GLU A 271 4.70 18.76 -20.86
N LEU A 272 4.09 19.86 -20.41
CA LEU A 272 4.44 21.21 -20.87
C LEU A 272 5.85 21.61 -20.37
N TYR A 273 6.20 21.29 -19.12
CA TYR A 273 7.52 21.54 -18.58
C TYR A 273 8.61 20.69 -19.27
N GLU A 274 8.33 19.44 -19.56
CA GLU A 274 9.23 18.60 -20.36
C GLU A 274 9.48 19.20 -21.76
N LYS A 275 8.40 19.60 -22.46
CA LYS A 275 8.52 20.27 -23.76
C LYS A 275 9.32 21.57 -23.67
N LYS A 276 9.05 22.37 -22.63
CA LYS A 276 9.79 23.62 -22.36
C LYS A 276 11.28 23.35 -22.16
N ASN A 277 11.62 22.36 -21.36
CA ASN A 277 13.02 22.01 -21.08
C ASN A 277 13.71 21.52 -22.35
N LYS A 278 13.07 20.63 -23.11
CA LYS A 278 13.58 20.16 -24.39
C LYS A 278 13.84 21.32 -25.38
N TYR A 279 12.87 22.23 -25.51
CA TYR A 279 13.03 23.39 -26.37
C TYR A 279 14.15 24.32 -25.91
N LYS A 280 14.33 24.49 -24.58
CA LYS A 280 15.46 25.24 -24.03
C LYS A 280 16.82 24.60 -24.36
N GLU A 281 16.95 23.30 -24.19
CA GLU A 281 18.17 22.57 -24.52
C GLU A 281 18.49 22.64 -26.01
N ASP A 282 17.49 22.45 -26.85
CA ASP A 282 17.64 22.57 -28.30
C ASP A 282 18.04 24.00 -28.72
N LEU A 283 17.42 25.00 -28.07
CA LEU A 283 17.72 26.42 -28.30
C LEU A 283 19.19 26.73 -27.92
N GLU A 284 19.62 26.31 -26.74
CA GLU A 284 21.01 26.50 -26.31
C GLU A 284 22.00 25.82 -27.26
N ARG A 285 21.67 24.64 -27.75
CA ARG A 285 22.48 23.92 -28.72
C ARG A 285 22.57 24.68 -30.05
N LEU A 286 21.44 25.19 -30.56
CA LEU A 286 21.40 25.96 -31.81
C LEU A 286 22.12 27.30 -31.67
N LEU A 287 21.98 27.99 -30.53
CA LEU A 287 22.69 29.23 -30.26
C LEU A 287 24.22 29.04 -30.22
N ARG A 288 24.70 27.95 -29.62
CA ARG A 288 26.13 27.58 -29.65
C ARG A 288 26.59 27.29 -31.08
N LEU A 289 25.77 26.59 -31.86
CA LEU A 289 26.08 26.32 -33.26
C LEU A 289 26.14 27.60 -34.06
N LEU A 290 25.16 28.48 -33.93
CA LEU A 290 25.10 29.79 -34.60
C LEU A 290 26.36 30.63 -34.30
N LYS A 291 26.70 30.74 -33.02
CA LYS A 291 27.89 31.46 -32.57
C LYS A 291 29.17 30.88 -33.18
N ASN A 292 29.29 29.57 -33.26
CA ASN A 292 30.43 28.91 -33.87
C ASN A 292 30.50 29.16 -35.40
N GLN A 293 29.33 29.15 -36.07
CA GLN A 293 29.22 29.48 -37.49
C GLN A 293 29.65 30.95 -37.76
N GLU A 294 29.17 31.89 -36.96
CA GLU A 294 29.52 33.31 -37.04
C GLU A 294 31.04 33.53 -36.84
N LEU A 295 31.62 32.89 -35.82
CA LEU A 295 33.04 32.94 -35.56
C LEU A 295 33.87 32.36 -36.74
N PHE A 296 33.37 31.26 -37.30
CA PHE A 296 34.03 30.64 -38.47
C PHE A 296 33.96 31.55 -39.70
N ILE A 297 32.78 32.12 -39.99
CA ILE A 297 32.59 33.11 -41.06
C ILE A 297 33.52 34.32 -40.84
N GLY A 298 33.63 34.82 -39.61
CA GLY A 298 34.54 35.90 -39.26
C GLY A 298 36.01 35.58 -39.58
N LYS A 299 36.44 34.36 -39.25
CA LYS A 299 37.81 33.89 -39.61
C LYS A 299 38.02 33.80 -41.12
N LEU A 300 37.02 33.29 -41.85
CA LEU A 300 37.10 33.22 -43.32
C LEU A 300 37.16 34.62 -43.96
N LYS A 301 36.35 35.56 -43.44
CA LYS A 301 36.39 36.97 -43.89
C LYS A 301 37.74 37.61 -43.60
N GLY A 302 38.31 37.32 -42.40
CA GLY A 302 39.69 37.74 -42.11
C GLY A 302 40.72 37.16 -43.06
N LEU A 303 40.62 35.86 -43.37
CA LEU A 303 41.50 35.20 -44.34
C LEU A 303 41.32 35.76 -45.76
N LEU A 304 40.07 36.00 -46.16
CA LEU A 304 39.77 36.65 -47.45
C LEU A 304 40.43 38.05 -47.57
N ALA A 305 40.35 38.84 -46.48
CA ALA A 305 41.00 40.16 -46.46
C ALA A 305 42.52 40.06 -46.65
N ILE A 306 43.17 39.07 -46.04
CA ILE A 306 44.61 38.81 -46.22
C ILE A 306 44.93 38.47 -47.69
N TYR A 307 44.19 37.53 -48.29
CA TYR A 307 44.41 37.18 -49.68
C TYR A 307 44.10 38.33 -50.63
N LYS A 308 43.10 39.16 -50.35
CA LYS A 308 42.88 40.41 -51.17
C LYS A 308 44.01 41.39 -51.02
N GLN A 309 44.61 41.51 -49.85
CA GLN A 309 45.81 42.33 -49.63
C GLN A 309 47.04 41.76 -50.39
N ASP A 310 47.20 40.43 -50.34
CA ASP A 310 48.27 39.78 -51.11
C ASP A 310 48.10 39.96 -52.63
N LEU A 311 46.84 39.86 -53.11
CA LEU A 311 46.50 40.11 -54.48
C LEU A 311 46.87 41.54 -54.88
N ASN A 312 46.57 42.55 -54.08
CA ASN A 312 46.95 43.94 -54.30
C ASN A 312 48.44 44.10 -54.31
N ARG A 313 49.18 43.39 -53.44
CA ARG A 313 50.65 43.41 -53.44
C ARG A 313 51.22 42.78 -54.72
N LEU A 314 50.65 41.63 -55.14
CA LEU A 314 51.05 41.00 -56.39
C LEU A 314 50.80 41.91 -57.61
N ASN A 315 49.62 42.57 -57.62
CA ASN A 315 49.30 43.59 -58.65
C ASN A 315 50.29 44.73 -58.66
N PHE A 316 50.63 45.24 -57.47
CA PHE A 316 51.65 46.32 -57.38
C PHE A 316 53.01 45.88 -57.93
N VAL A 317 53.45 44.67 -57.54
CA VAL A 317 54.72 44.11 -58.06
C VAL A 317 54.65 43.91 -59.56
N ASN A 318 53.54 43.33 -60.06
CA ASN A 318 53.36 43.12 -61.51
C ASN A 318 53.32 44.44 -62.28
N SER A 319 52.59 45.43 -61.74
CA SER A 319 52.62 46.80 -62.34
C SER A 319 54.00 47.41 -62.30
N GLY A 320 54.78 47.22 -61.24
CA GLY A 320 56.15 47.66 -61.12
C GLY A 320 57.05 47.01 -62.16
N PHE A 321 56.90 45.69 -62.34
CA PHE A 321 57.62 44.98 -63.41
C PHE A 321 57.26 45.52 -64.81
N SER A 322 55.98 45.69 -65.10
CA SER A 322 55.49 46.21 -66.38
C SER A 322 56.00 47.64 -66.64
N MET A 323 56.00 48.50 -65.60
CA MET A 323 56.58 49.86 -65.73
C MET A 323 58.07 49.82 -65.93
N MET A 324 58.81 48.97 -65.23
CA MET A 324 60.22 48.81 -65.40
C MET A 324 60.58 48.31 -66.82
N SER A 325 59.86 47.32 -67.31
CA SER A 325 60.01 46.79 -68.67
C SER A 325 59.71 47.87 -69.76
N ALA A 326 58.76 48.77 -69.50
CA ALA A 326 58.37 49.84 -70.39
C ALA A 326 59.39 51.00 -70.44
N LEU A 327 60.29 51.11 -69.46
CA LEU A 327 61.28 52.19 -69.41
C LEU A 327 62.41 52.04 -70.43
N GLY A 328 62.58 50.88 -71.04
CA GLY A 328 63.63 50.66 -72.08
C GLY A 328 65.03 50.94 -71.54
N ASN A 329 65.80 51.80 -72.22
CA ASN A 329 67.13 52.21 -71.78
C ASN A 329 67.06 53.41 -70.84
N VAL A 330 67.68 53.33 -69.68
CA VAL A 330 67.85 54.43 -68.72
C VAL A 330 69.31 54.82 -68.63
N LYS A 331 69.57 56.13 -68.45
CA LYS A 331 70.95 56.63 -68.29
C LYS A 331 71.47 56.30 -66.89
N CYS A 332 72.63 55.66 -66.80
CA CYS A 332 73.27 55.38 -65.52
C CYS A 332 73.58 56.71 -64.78
N PRO A 333 73.15 56.93 -63.58
CA PRO A 333 73.33 58.19 -62.84
C PRO A 333 74.82 58.47 -62.49
N LEU A 334 75.67 57.43 -62.54
CA LEU A 334 77.11 57.56 -62.22
C LEU A 334 78.02 57.82 -63.44
N CYS A 335 77.77 57.24 -64.59
CA CYS A 335 78.63 57.33 -65.76
C CYS A 335 77.95 57.85 -67.05
N GLY A 336 76.63 58.09 -67.03
CA GLY A 336 75.88 58.64 -68.19
C GLY A 336 75.63 57.66 -69.33
N SER A 337 76.13 56.43 -69.29
CA SER A 337 75.95 55.44 -70.37
C SER A 337 74.48 54.94 -70.33
N ASP A 338 73.97 54.58 -71.52
CA ASP A 338 72.68 53.95 -71.64
C ASP A 338 72.79 52.50 -71.15
N VAL A 339 71.98 52.18 -70.14
CA VAL A 339 71.86 50.83 -69.55
C VAL A 339 70.49 50.31 -69.89
N ALA A 340 70.46 49.20 -70.60
CA ALA A 340 69.19 48.51 -70.84
C ALA A 340 68.64 47.97 -69.50
N ILE A 341 67.41 48.34 -69.13
CA ILE A 341 66.79 47.87 -67.91
C ILE A 341 66.68 46.35 -67.88
N GLU A 342 66.54 45.70 -69.03
CA GLU A 342 66.58 44.25 -69.17
C GLU A 342 67.85 43.61 -68.58
N SER A 343 69.01 44.30 -68.75
CA SER A 343 70.27 43.83 -68.18
C SER A 343 70.42 44.01 -66.68
N LEU A 344 69.68 44.95 -66.09
CA LEU A 344 69.58 45.16 -64.65
C LEU A 344 68.58 44.22 -63.98
N MET A 345 67.58 43.76 -64.75
CA MET A 345 66.54 42.82 -64.23
C MET A 345 67.04 41.36 -64.20
N GLY A 346 68.19 41.05 -64.90
CA GLY A 346 68.76 39.71 -64.91
C GLY A 346 68.06 38.73 -65.86
N ALA A 347 68.75 37.63 -66.21
CA ALA A 347 68.28 36.65 -67.21
C ALA A 347 67.03 35.89 -66.80
N ASP A 348 66.58 35.98 -65.49
CA ASP A 348 65.46 35.26 -64.92
C ASP A 348 64.16 36.09 -64.86
N SER A 349 64.14 37.32 -65.48
CA SER A 349 62.98 38.22 -65.35
C SER A 349 61.66 37.60 -65.88
N GLU A 350 61.72 36.88 -66.96
CA GLU A 350 60.61 36.20 -67.61
C GLU A 350 60.10 35.05 -66.74
N VAL A 351 60.99 34.37 -65.98
CA VAL A 351 60.62 33.31 -65.00
C VAL A 351 59.91 33.91 -63.79
N TYR A 352 60.40 35.09 -63.34
CA TYR A 352 59.74 35.80 -62.22
C TYR A 352 58.35 36.34 -62.60
N GLU A 353 58.20 36.89 -63.80
CA GLU A 353 56.92 37.38 -64.29
C GLU A 353 55.90 36.25 -64.40
N LYS A 354 56.25 35.12 -65.01
CA LYS A 354 55.41 33.92 -65.07
C LYS A 354 55.10 33.36 -63.69
N ALA A 355 56.05 33.44 -62.76
CA ALA A 355 55.79 33.00 -61.35
C ALA A 355 54.80 33.92 -60.65
N ILE A 356 54.87 35.25 -60.82
CA ILE A 356 53.96 36.24 -60.30
C ILE A 356 52.55 36.04 -60.89
N GLU A 357 52.45 35.87 -62.22
CA GLU A 357 51.15 35.59 -62.85
C GLU A 357 50.51 34.33 -62.36
N LYS A 358 51.31 33.27 -62.20
CA LYS A 358 50.81 32.00 -61.65
C LYS A 358 50.30 32.15 -60.19
N GLU A 359 51.09 32.87 -59.37
CA GLU A 359 50.68 33.09 -57.96
C GLU A 359 49.47 34.03 -57.86
N TYR A 360 49.38 35.02 -58.77
CA TYR A 360 48.19 35.86 -58.89
C TYR A 360 46.95 35.04 -59.25
N ALA A 361 47.05 34.18 -60.27
CA ALA A 361 45.98 33.31 -60.68
C ALA A 361 45.56 32.35 -59.52
N ASN A 362 46.53 31.76 -58.83
CA ASN A 362 46.32 30.92 -57.67
C ASN A 362 45.62 31.69 -56.55
N THR A 363 46.01 32.93 -56.26
CA THR A 363 45.41 33.76 -55.21
C THR A 363 43.99 34.17 -55.59
N CYS A 364 43.72 34.50 -56.85
CA CYS A 364 42.37 34.72 -57.36
C CYS A 364 41.48 33.50 -57.19
N PHE A 365 42.00 32.31 -57.48
CA PHE A 365 41.25 31.06 -57.27
C PHE A 365 40.93 30.86 -55.81
N LYS A 366 41.92 31.00 -54.90
CA LYS A 366 41.71 30.92 -53.45
C LYS A 366 40.67 31.92 -52.94
N ILE A 367 40.70 33.16 -53.40
CA ILE A 367 39.74 34.20 -53.08
C ILE A 367 38.31 33.73 -53.45
N LYS A 368 38.15 33.27 -54.71
CA LYS A 368 36.88 32.81 -55.23
C LYS A 368 36.32 31.62 -54.41
N ASP A 369 37.21 30.68 -54.09
CA ASP A 369 36.84 29.52 -53.26
C ASP A 369 36.37 29.91 -51.83
N ILE A 370 37.12 30.86 -51.22
CA ILE A 370 36.75 31.38 -49.90
C ILE A 370 35.44 32.18 -49.96
N GLU A 371 35.23 33.00 -50.99
CA GLU A 371 33.95 33.73 -51.15
C GLU A 371 32.79 32.78 -51.33
N ASN A 372 32.94 31.73 -52.12
CA ASN A 372 31.93 30.70 -52.26
C ASN A 372 31.66 29.96 -50.91
N LEU A 373 32.72 29.66 -50.17
CA LEU A 373 32.63 29.03 -48.88
C LEU A 373 31.92 29.94 -47.84
N ILE A 374 32.28 31.24 -47.84
CA ILE A 374 31.61 32.25 -46.99
C ILE A 374 30.12 32.28 -47.32
N ALA A 375 29.72 32.39 -48.57
CA ALA A 375 28.35 32.44 -49.01
C ALA A 375 27.56 31.19 -48.56
N SER A 376 28.16 30.00 -48.71
CA SER A 376 27.60 28.75 -48.24
C SER A 376 27.41 28.74 -46.71
N LYS A 377 28.42 29.21 -45.96
CA LYS A 377 28.35 29.23 -44.49
C LYS A 377 27.43 30.31 -43.96
N GLU A 378 27.28 31.42 -44.62
CA GLU A 378 26.28 32.45 -44.31
C GLU A 378 24.87 31.90 -44.52
N GLN A 379 24.64 31.13 -45.59
CA GLN A 379 23.36 30.44 -45.79
C GLN A 379 23.05 29.42 -44.68
N ASP A 380 24.08 28.62 -44.28
CA ASP A 380 23.93 27.69 -43.16
C ASP A 380 23.62 28.43 -41.85
N SER A 381 24.32 29.55 -41.59
CA SER A 381 24.07 30.39 -40.40
C SER A 381 22.67 31.00 -40.43
N GLN A 382 22.20 31.49 -41.57
CA GLN A 382 20.83 32.00 -41.70
C GLN A 382 19.78 30.94 -41.48
N ARG A 383 19.98 29.71 -41.96
CA ARG A 383 19.09 28.59 -41.70
C ARG A 383 19.04 28.26 -40.21
N THR A 384 20.20 28.29 -39.53
CA THR A 384 20.28 28.07 -38.08
C THR A 384 19.57 29.18 -37.31
N ALA A 385 19.76 30.44 -37.70
CA ALA A 385 19.09 31.60 -37.12
C ALA A 385 17.55 31.52 -37.27
N ASN A 386 17.05 31.10 -38.43
CA ASN A 386 15.61 30.87 -38.63
C ASN A 386 15.08 29.80 -37.70
N LYS A 387 15.77 28.68 -37.53
CA LYS A 387 15.39 27.63 -36.57
C LYS A 387 15.38 28.12 -35.13
N VAL A 388 16.33 28.99 -34.74
CA VAL A 388 16.34 29.64 -33.43
C VAL A 388 15.08 30.51 -33.26
N GLY A 389 14.68 31.25 -34.29
CA GLY A 389 13.48 32.05 -34.30
C GLY A 389 12.19 31.20 -34.11
N GLU A 390 12.08 30.12 -34.89
CA GLU A 390 10.97 29.19 -34.81
C GLU A 390 10.85 28.55 -33.40
N LEU A 391 12.00 28.12 -32.87
CA LEU A 391 12.03 27.49 -31.55
C LEU A 391 11.69 28.47 -30.42
N ASN A 392 12.07 29.74 -30.51
CA ASN A 392 11.69 30.79 -29.59
C ASN A 392 10.17 31.05 -29.63
N LEU A 393 9.57 30.99 -30.81
CA LEU A 393 8.10 31.09 -30.93
C LEU A 393 7.39 29.92 -30.26
N GLU A 394 7.89 28.69 -30.49
CA GLU A 394 7.32 27.52 -29.83
C GLU A 394 7.50 27.56 -28.30
N LEU A 395 8.66 28.00 -27.81
CA LEU A 395 8.91 28.22 -26.40
C LEU A 395 7.93 29.22 -25.79
N THR A 396 7.64 30.31 -26.50
CA THR A 396 6.67 31.31 -26.08
C THR A 396 5.26 30.72 -26.02
N ARG A 397 4.87 29.92 -27.02
CA ARG A 397 3.57 29.22 -27.04
C ARG A 397 3.43 28.26 -25.85
N VAL A 398 4.49 27.51 -25.54
CA VAL A 398 4.48 26.61 -24.39
C VAL A 398 4.40 27.40 -23.08
N ASN A 399 5.13 28.49 -22.93
CA ASN A 399 5.04 29.36 -21.74
C ASN A 399 3.61 29.89 -21.54
N ASN A 400 2.99 30.41 -22.60
CA ASN A 400 1.60 30.91 -22.52
C ASN A 400 0.64 29.81 -22.07
N LYS A 401 0.78 28.58 -22.59
CA LYS A 401 -0.03 27.45 -22.14
C LYS A 401 0.21 27.09 -20.67
N ILE A 402 1.43 27.16 -20.19
CA ILE A 402 1.76 26.96 -18.77
C ILE A 402 1.07 28.04 -17.92
N ASP A 403 1.14 29.30 -18.36
CA ASP A 403 0.55 30.43 -17.65
C ASP A 403 -0.99 30.41 -17.66
N GLU A 404 -1.63 29.76 -18.63
CA GLU A 404 -3.07 29.49 -18.65
C GLU A 404 -3.47 28.36 -17.68
N VAL A 405 -2.70 27.28 -17.64
CA VAL A 405 -3.05 26.09 -16.84
C VAL A 405 -2.68 26.25 -15.37
N LYS A 406 -1.56 26.88 -15.07
CA LYS A 406 -1.01 27.00 -13.71
C LYS A 406 -1.95 27.69 -12.69
N PRO A 407 -2.66 28.78 -13.02
CA PRO A 407 -3.61 29.40 -12.11
C PRO A 407 -4.77 28.46 -11.75
N ASN A 408 -5.33 27.77 -12.76
CA ASN A 408 -6.43 26.83 -12.57
C ASN A 408 -6.02 25.66 -11.68
N PHE A 409 -4.83 25.10 -11.91
CA PHE A 409 -4.24 24.09 -11.06
C PHE A 409 -4.06 24.58 -9.61
N SER A 410 -3.53 25.78 -9.43
CA SER A 410 -3.32 26.36 -8.10
C SER A 410 -4.63 26.62 -7.36
N GLN A 411 -5.66 27.11 -8.06
CA GLN A 411 -6.98 27.33 -7.50
C GLN A 411 -7.65 26.02 -7.11
N LEU A 412 -7.60 25.02 -7.99
CA LEU A 412 -8.17 23.70 -7.72
C LEU A 412 -7.46 23.01 -6.55
N LYS A 413 -6.13 23.12 -6.47
CA LYS A 413 -5.33 22.63 -5.34
C LYS A 413 -5.72 23.29 -4.02
N HIS A 414 -6.00 24.60 -4.04
CA HIS A 414 -6.49 25.31 -2.86
C HIS A 414 -7.86 24.78 -2.44
N VAL A 415 -8.80 24.65 -3.39
CA VAL A 415 -10.15 24.12 -3.13
C VAL A 415 -10.06 22.70 -2.56
N PHE A 416 -9.24 21.84 -3.18
CA PHE A 416 -8.99 20.48 -2.69
C PHE A 416 -8.45 20.46 -1.26
N SER A 417 -7.45 21.30 -0.96
CA SER A 417 -6.86 21.37 0.38
C SER A 417 -7.84 21.84 1.45
N VAL A 418 -8.76 22.76 1.09
CA VAL A 418 -9.84 23.22 1.98
C VAL A 418 -10.85 22.09 2.21
N ALA A 419 -11.27 21.43 1.12
CA ALA A 419 -12.21 20.30 1.20
C ALA A 419 -11.63 19.14 2.04
N GLN A 420 -10.37 18.81 1.85
CA GLN A 420 -9.67 17.79 2.63
C GLN A 420 -9.64 18.15 4.13
N ARG A 421 -9.27 19.38 4.48
CA ARG A 421 -9.29 19.83 5.88
C ARG A 421 -10.69 19.78 6.49
N ASN A 422 -11.71 20.12 5.72
CA ASN A 422 -13.09 20.05 6.19
C ASN A 422 -13.51 18.59 6.42
N MET A 423 -13.09 17.68 5.53
CA MET A 423 -13.33 16.26 5.70
C MET A 423 -12.61 15.69 6.93
N GLU A 424 -11.34 16.05 7.14
CA GLU A 424 -10.59 15.67 8.35
C GLU A 424 -11.26 16.18 9.63
N LYS A 425 -11.78 17.41 9.62
CA LYS A 425 -12.54 17.95 10.75
C LYS A 425 -13.83 17.17 10.98
N LYS A 426 -14.57 16.84 9.92
CA LYS A 426 -15.78 16.02 10.00
C LYS A 426 -15.46 14.63 10.57
N PHE A 427 -14.37 14.02 10.12
CA PHE A 427 -13.93 12.72 10.62
C PHE A 427 -13.58 12.80 12.12
N LYS A 428 -12.81 13.82 12.52
CA LYS A 428 -12.53 14.08 13.94
C LYS A 428 -13.78 14.32 14.77
N HIS A 429 -14.75 15.04 14.22
CA HIS A 429 -16.03 15.29 14.89
C HIS A 429 -16.75 13.96 15.12
N GLN A 430 -16.89 13.13 14.07
CA GLN A 430 -17.52 11.82 14.17
C GLN A 430 -16.78 10.87 15.11
N GLU A 431 -15.45 10.90 15.10
CA GLU A 431 -14.61 10.12 16.01
C GLU A 431 -14.85 10.53 17.48
N LEU A 432 -14.87 11.83 17.76
CA LEU A 432 -15.15 12.34 19.10
C LEU A 432 -16.58 12.02 19.54
N GLU A 433 -17.57 12.11 18.64
CA GLU A 433 -18.94 11.70 18.94
C GLU A 433 -19.04 10.22 19.28
N ARG A 434 -18.40 9.36 18.47
CA ARG A 434 -18.32 7.91 18.77
C ARG A 434 -17.65 7.69 20.11
N PHE A 435 -16.51 8.30 20.36
CA PHE A 435 -15.80 8.20 21.64
C PHE A 435 -16.69 8.61 22.81
N ILE A 436 -17.41 9.74 22.70
CA ILE A 436 -18.36 10.20 23.74
C ILE A 436 -19.47 9.19 23.95
N ASN A 437 -20.05 8.64 22.88
CA ASN A 437 -21.12 7.65 22.96
C ASN A 437 -20.63 6.36 23.61
N ASP A 438 -19.44 5.86 23.22
CA ASP A 438 -18.84 4.65 23.79
C ASP A 438 -18.52 4.86 25.28
N LYS A 439 -17.93 5.99 25.65
CA LYS A 439 -17.65 6.30 27.06
C LYS A 439 -18.92 6.51 27.87
N THR A 440 -19.98 7.02 27.26
CA THR A 440 -21.29 7.15 27.91
C THR A 440 -21.94 5.79 28.14
N ALA A 441 -21.82 4.86 27.19
CA ALA A 441 -22.28 3.48 27.36
C ALA A 441 -21.48 2.75 28.46
N GLU A 442 -20.14 2.93 28.49
CA GLU A 442 -19.28 2.41 29.55
C GLU A 442 -19.71 2.96 30.92
N LEU A 443 -20.02 4.26 30.99
CA LEU A 443 -20.51 4.91 32.22
C LEU A 443 -21.84 4.31 32.69
N GLN A 444 -22.78 4.09 31.78
CA GLN A 444 -24.08 3.45 32.13
C GLN A 444 -23.86 2.04 32.66
N THR A 445 -22.97 1.26 32.02
CA THR A 445 -22.61 -0.08 32.49
C THR A 445 -21.98 -0.04 33.88
N LEU A 446 -21.08 0.90 34.11
CA LEU A 446 -20.43 1.09 35.41
C LEU A 446 -21.43 1.52 36.51
N GLU A 447 -22.38 2.39 36.18
CA GLU A 447 -23.47 2.78 37.09
C GLU A 447 -24.35 1.59 37.50
N THR A 448 -24.62 0.70 36.56
CA THR A 448 -25.36 -0.54 36.83
C THR A 448 -24.55 -1.44 37.76
N LEU A 449 -23.23 -1.58 37.52
CA LEU A 449 -22.32 -2.32 38.40
C LEU A 449 -22.23 -1.72 39.82
N ILE A 450 -22.19 -0.39 39.92
CA ILE A 450 -22.21 0.29 41.23
C ILE A 450 -23.52 0.03 41.98
N LYS A 451 -24.66 0.00 41.28
CA LYS A 451 -25.95 -0.34 41.86
C LYS A 451 -26.01 -1.81 42.33
N ASN A 452 -25.35 -2.71 41.58
CA ASN A 452 -25.41 -4.16 41.81
C ASN A 452 -24.25 -4.71 42.66
N CYS A 453 -23.40 -3.87 43.26
CA CYS A 453 -22.25 -4.29 44.08
C CYS A 453 -22.61 -5.25 45.26
N ASN A 454 -23.86 -5.51 45.50
CA ASN A 454 -24.37 -6.42 46.56
C ASN A 454 -24.92 -7.75 46.02
N SER A 455 -24.89 -8.02 44.70
CA SER A 455 -25.47 -9.25 44.13
C SER A 455 -24.40 -10.15 43.47
N LYS A 456 -24.51 -11.46 43.74
CA LYS A 456 -23.64 -12.51 43.16
C LYS A 456 -23.87 -12.77 41.64
N SER A 457 -24.65 -11.92 40.94
CA SER A 457 -25.12 -12.16 39.57
C SER A 457 -24.37 -11.34 38.48
N ASP A 458 -23.22 -10.80 38.81
CA ASP A 458 -22.54 -9.80 37.94
C ASP A 458 -22.09 -10.32 36.55
N SER A 459 -22.03 -11.64 36.35
CA SER A 459 -21.54 -12.21 35.07
C SER A 459 -22.63 -12.37 34.00
N ALA A 460 -23.89 -12.46 34.38
CA ALA A 460 -24.99 -12.73 33.45
C ALA A 460 -25.40 -11.49 32.62
N GLU A 461 -25.18 -10.29 33.14
CA GLU A 461 -25.64 -9.05 32.51
C GLU A 461 -24.80 -8.64 31.29
N TYR A 462 -23.51 -8.97 31.31
CA TYR A 462 -22.61 -8.72 30.16
C TYR A 462 -23.00 -9.52 28.92
N PHE A 463 -23.54 -10.73 29.12
CA PHE A 463 -23.90 -11.60 28.00
C PHE A 463 -25.29 -11.32 27.44
N LYS A 464 -26.15 -10.60 28.17
CA LYS A 464 -27.42 -10.14 27.62
C LYS A 464 -27.23 -9.13 26.47
N GLU A 465 -26.18 -8.34 26.50
CA GLU A 465 -25.89 -7.39 25.43
C GLU A 465 -25.43 -8.10 24.15
N TYR A 466 -24.60 -9.12 24.29
CA TYR A 466 -24.22 -10.02 23.19
C TYR A 466 -25.46 -10.75 22.60
N MET A 467 -26.43 -11.09 23.42
CA MET A 467 -27.63 -11.79 23.00
C MET A 467 -28.66 -10.94 22.25
N LYS A 468 -28.53 -9.61 22.27
CA LYS A 468 -29.34 -8.72 21.42
C LYS A 468 -28.96 -8.84 19.95
N TYR A 469 -27.78 -9.39 19.66
CA TYR A 469 -27.35 -9.71 18.32
C TYR A 469 -27.97 -11.03 17.90
N GLU A 470 -28.90 -10.98 16.97
CA GLU A 470 -29.44 -12.17 16.32
C GLU A 470 -28.32 -12.79 15.47
N CYS A 471 -27.96 -14.04 15.75
CA CYS A 471 -27.11 -14.80 14.86
C CYS A 471 -27.83 -14.92 13.52
N ASP A 472 -27.24 -14.44 12.46
CA ASP A 472 -27.83 -14.48 11.12
C ASP A 472 -28.23 -15.92 10.76
N GLY A 473 -29.51 -16.13 10.44
CA GLY A 473 -30.07 -17.43 10.10
C GLY A 473 -30.49 -18.33 11.28
N ILE A 474 -30.39 -17.87 12.53
CA ILE A 474 -30.88 -18.58 13.71
C ILE A 474 -31.98 -17.74 14.36
N GLN A 475 -33.18 -18.31 14.45
CA GLN A 475 -34.30 -17.71 15.20
C GLN A 475 -34.28 -18.18 16.67
N ASN A 476 -34.79 -17.35 17.60
CA ASN A 476 -34.88 -17.64 19.02
C ASN A 476 -33.58 -18.10 19.68
N VAL A 477 -32.55 -17.32 19.58
CA VAL A 477 -31.27 -17.59 20.24
C VAL A 477 -31.31 -17.10 21.69
N GLY A 478 -30.94 -17.97 22.61
CA GLY A 478 -30.68 -17.65 24.01
C GLY A 478 -29.22 -17.95 24.38
N PHE A 479 -28.73 -17.40 25.47
CA PHE A 479 -27.38 -17.67 25.99
C PHE A 479 -27.46 -18.42 27.34
N ASP A 480 -26.53 -19.36 27.52
CA ASP A 480 -26.41 -20.10 28.78
C ASP A 480 -25.15 -19.65 29.54
N ASP A 481 -25.36 -18.90 30.63
CA ASP A 481 -24.27 -18.36 31.46
C ASP A 481 -23.41 -19.44 32.12
N LYS A 482 -23.96 -20.68 32.29
CA LYS A 482 -23.22 -21.79 32.90
C LYS A 482 -22.24 -22.42 31.92
N THR A 483 -22.72 -22.67 30.71
CA THR A 483 -21.90 -23.30 29.65
C THR A 483 -21.13 -22.29 28.81
N PHE A 484 -21.54 -21.03 28.83
CA PHE A 484 -21.02 -19.98 27.94
C PHE A 484 -21.25 -20.34 26.47
N ASP A 485 -22.43 -20.87 26.17
CA ASP A 485 -22.81 -21.29 24.84
C ASP A 485 -24.24 -20.82 24.52
N ILE A 486 -24.59 -20.86 23.24
CA ILE A 486 -25.92 -20.48 22.79
C ILE A 486 -26.96 -21.58 23.05
N LYS A 487 -28.19 -21.16 23.24
CA LYS A 487 -29.39 -21.99 23.19
C LYS A 487 -30.20 -21.60 21.96
N ILE A 488 -30.56 -22.58 21.16
CA ILE A 488 -31.41 -22.43 19.98
C ILE A 488 -32.76 -23.06 20.31
N ASP A 489 -33.84 -22.29 20.23
CA ASP A 489 -35.18 -22.72 20.58
C ASP A 489 -35.26 -23.39 21.96
N GLY A 490 -34.54 -22.84 22.94
CA GLY A 490 -34.46 -23.33 24.30
C GLY A 490 -33.60 -24.58 24.53
N ARG A 491 -33.03 -25.16 23.47
CA ARG A 491 -32.11 -26.31 23.53
C ARG A 491 -30.67 -25.86 23.43
N THR A 492 -29.75 -26.54 24.11
CA THR A 492 -28.32 -26.27 24.00
C THR A 492 -27.84 -26.62 22.60
N ARG A 493 -26.96 -25.80 22.03
CA ARG A 493 -26.30 -26.04 20.72
C ARG A 493 -25.72 -27.45 20.62
N THR A 494 -25.14 -27.95 21.72
CA THR A 494 -24.52 -29.28 21.81
C THR A 494 -25.50 -30.44 21.66
N SER A 495 -26.82 -30.22 21.86
CA SER A 495 -27.85 -31.25 21.69
C SER A 495 -28.26 -31.50 20.24
N TYR A 496 -27.81 -30.66 19.32
CA TYR A 496 -28.11 -30.80 17.89
C TYR A 496 -27.11 -31.74 17.18
N GLY A 497 -27.51 -32.29 16.05
CA GLY A 497 -26.64 -33.11 15.18
C GLY A 497 -25.41 -32.33 14.65
N LYS A 498 -24.37 -33.05 14.26
CA LYS A 498 -23.08 -32.48 13.83
C LYS A 498 -23.20 -31.29 12.84
N GLY A 499 -24.04 -31.44 11.81
CA GLY A 499 -24.21 -30.41 10.78
C GLY A 499 -24.82 -29.12 11.37
N ASN A 500 -25.85 -29.22 12.21
CA ASN A 500 -26.46 -28.06 12.82
C ASN A 500 -25.53 -27.41 13.87
N ARG A 501 -24.74 -28.22 14.60
CA ARG A 501 -23.69 -27.67 15.49
C ARG A 501 -22.65 -26.89 14.73
N SER A 502 -22.17 -27.42 13.59
CA SER A 502 -21.18 -26.76 12.76
C SER A 502 -21.68 -25.40 12.27
N VAL A 503 -22.86 -25.40 11.64
CA VAL A 503 -23.45 -24.16 11.10
C VAL A 503 -23.75 -23.14 12.21
N SER A 504 -24.33 -23.58 13.34
CA SER A 504 -24.59 -22.67 14.45
C SER A 504 -23.33 -22.15 15.12
N THR A 505 -22.25 -22.92 15.15
CA THR A 505 -20.94 -22.43 15.60
C THR A 505 -20.40 -21.36 14.66
N ALA A 506 -20.48 -21.57 13.35
CA ALA A 506 -20.06 -20.58 12.35
C ALA A 506 -20.86 -19.28 12.54
N ALA A 507 -22.19 -19.38 12.66
CA ALA A 507 -23.05 -18.22 12.88
C ALA A 507 -22.70 -17.45 14.16
N VAL A 508 -22.42 -18.14 15.27
CA VAL A 508 -21.97 -17.50 16.53
C VAL A 508 -20.66 -16.77 16.35
N MET A 509 -19.68 -17.39 15.69
CA MET A 509 -18.36 -16.76 15.51
C MET A 509 -18.44 -15.53 14.63
N ILE A 510 -19.26 -15.56 13.58
CA ILE A 510 -19.47 -14.40 12.71
C ILE A 510 -20.23 -13.30 13.43
N SER A 511 -21.32 -13.64 14.14
CA SER A 511 -22.08 -12.66 14.89
C SER A 511 -21.24 -12.00 15.98
N LEU A 512 -20.37 -12.74 16.65
CA LEU A 512 -19.42 -12.17 17.62
C LEU A 512 -18.42 -11.25 16.92
N PHE A 513 -17.88 -11.68 15.79
CA PHE A 513 -16.93 -10.90 15.00
C PHE A 513 -17.56 -9.59 14.52
N ASP A 514 -18.76 -9.65 13.98
CA ASP A 514 -19.52 -8.50 13.50
C ASP A 514 -19.87 -7.54 14.66
N TYR A 515 -20.39 -8.07 15.77
CA TYR A 515 -20.70 -7.29 16.97
C TYR A 515 -19.48 -6.50 17.48
N ILE A 516 -18.32 -7.16 17.61
CA ILE A 516 -17.11 -6.52 18.13
C ILE A 516 -16.71 -5.35 17.21
N HIS A 517 -16.80 -5.53 15.90
CA HIS A 517 -16.42 -4.51 14.92
C HIS A 517 -17.46 -3.39 14.82
N GLU A 518 -18.76 -3.71 14.89
CA GLU A 518 -19.81 -2.69 14.91
C GLU A 518 -19.68 -1.77 16.13
N LYS A 519 -19.28 -2.34 17.28
CA LYS A 519 -18.98 -1.55 18.49
C LYS A 519 -17.64 -0.81 18.42
N GLY A 520 -16.90 -0.87 17.31
CA GLY A 520 -15.60 -0.25 17.16
C GLY A 520 -14.55 -0.77 18.14
N ARG A 521 -14.67 -2.03 18.57
CA ARG A 521 -13.74 -2.65 19.51
C ARG A 521 -12.48 -3.13 18.78
N ALA A 522 -11.33 -2.90 19.36
CA ALA A 522 -10.09 -3.45 18.84
C ALA A 522 -10.06 -4.97 18.95
N PHE A 523 -9.96 -5.65 17.84
CA PHE A 523 -9.91 -7.10 17.73
C PHE A 523 -9.12 -7.50 16.47
N SER A 524 -9.07 -8.79 16.13
CA SER A 524 -8.54 -9.25 14.86
C SER A 524 -9.47 -8.87 13.72
N ASP A 525 -8.96 -8.31 12.65
CA ASP A 525 -9.72 -8.03 11.42
C ASP A 525 -9.79 -9.22 10.46
N ILE A 526 -9.35 -10.39 10.94
CA ILE A 526 -9.34 -11.64 10.19
C ILE A 526 -10.18 -12.66 10.92
N LEU A 527 -11.06 -13.37 10.20
CA LEU A 527 -11.79 -14.54 10.66
C LEU A 527 -11.48 -15.71 9.73
N ILE A 528 -10.93 -16.79 10.27
CA ILE A 528 -10.57 -18.01 9.49
C ILE A 528 -11.36 -19.19 10.02
N LEU A 529 -12.13 -19.81 9.14
CA LEU A 529 -13.03 -20.91 9.44
C LEU A 529 -12.63 -22.15 8.63
N ASP A 530 -12.20 -23.22 9.30
CA ASP A 530 -11.83 -24.48 8.67
C ASP A 530 -12.98 -25.47 8.71
N SER A 531 -13.54 -25.77 7.56
CA SER A 531 -14.62 -26.75 7.35
C SER A 531 -15.93 -26.45 8.12
N PRO A 532 -16.45 -25.20 8.07
CA PRO A 532 -17.68 -24.85 8.80
C PRO A 532 -18.92 -25.59 8.30
N LEU A 533 -18.90 -26.18 7.11
CA LEU A 533 -20.05 -26.82 6.45
C LEU A 533 -19.86 -28.31 6.17
N CYS A 534 -18.68 -28.89 6.47
CA CYS A 534 -18.28 -30.22 5.99
C CYS A 534 -19.22 -31.36 6.38
N THR A 535 -19.93 -31.23 7.48
CA THR A 535 -20.80 -32.31 8.01
C THR A 535 -22.22 -32.30 7.50
N LYS A 536 -22.64 -31.24 6.77
CA LYS A 536 -24.02 -31.13 6.29
C LYS A 536 -24.20 -31.65 4.86
N TYR A 537 -23.10 -31.85 4.14
CA TYR A 537 -23.11 -32.37 2.76
C TYR A 537 -23.13 -33.89 2.66
N ASP A 538 -22.77 -34.62 3.71
CA ASP A 538 -22.68 -36.10 3.68
C ASP A 538 -24.03 -36.82 3.82
N ASN A 539 -25.09 -36.12 4.16
CA ASN A 539 -26.42 -36.70 4.26
C ASN A 539 -27.22 -36.50 2.96
N LYS A 540 -26.93 -37.33 1.97
CA LYS A 540 -27.97 -37.78 1.05
C LYS A 540 -28.98 -38.57 1.88
N ILE A 541 -30.22 -38.12 1.94
CA ILE A 541 -31.37 -38.79 2.61
C ILE A 541 -31.61 -38.30 4.06
N ASP A 542 -32.24 -37.16 4.19
CA ASP A 542 -33.41 -37.04 5.00
C ASP A 542 -34.34 -35.98 4.42
N VAL A 543 -35.08 -36.37 3.40
CA VAL A 543 -36.20 -35.60 2.89
C VAL A 543 -37.34 -35.80 3.90
N ARG A 544 -37.29 -35.11 4.99
CA ARG A 544 -38.46 -34.66 5.75
C ARG A 544 -38.49 -33.14 5.64
N ALA A 545 -38.79 -32.75 4.39
CA ALA A 545 -39.12 -31.39 4.05
C ALA A 545 -40.39 -30.97 4.78
N ASN A 546 -40.24 -30.28 5.87
CA ASN A 546 -41.24 -29.35 6.44
C ASN A 546 -40.64 -28.38 7.46
N ASP A 547 -39.31 -28.30 7.58
CA ASP A 547 -38.64 -27.21 8.31
C ASP A 547 -38.15 -26.15 7.32
N GLU A 548 -39.03 -25.20 7.00
CA GLU A 548 -38.68 -24.00 6.24
C GLU A 548 -37.63 -23.12 6.97
N ASP A 549 -37.34 -23.45 8.24
CA ASP A 549 -36.39 -22.72 9.11
C ASP A 549 -35.05 -23.43 9.36
N ALA A 550 -34.73 -24.50 8.61
CA ALA A 550 -33.48 -25.20 8.85
C ALA A 550 -32.28 -24.39 8.33
N LEU A 551 -31.32 -24.10 9.22
CA LEU A 551 -29.99 -23.60 8.89
C LEU A 551 -29.40 -24.40 7.74
N THR A 552 -29.43 -23.82 6.53
CA THR A 552 -28.89 -24.47 5.34
C THR A 552 -27.47 -24.01 5.09
N PRO A 553 -26.58 -24.86 4.54
CA PRO A 553 -25.25 -24.43 4.10
C PRO A 553 -25.31 -23.22 3.17
N LYS A 554 -26.34 -23.13 2.34
CA LYS A 554 -26.59 -21.99 1.46
C LYS A 554 -26.85 -20.71 2.28
N GLY A 555 -27.69 -20.74 3.30
CA GLY A 555 -27.97 -19.57 4.15
C GLY A 555 -26.73 -19.02 4.86
N VAL A 556 -25.84 -19.91 5.30
CA VAL A 556 -24.56 -19.48 5.91
C VAL A 556 -23.63 -18.82 4.88
N ILE A 557 -23.53 -19.37 3.68
CA ILE A 557 -22.68 -18.75 2.64
C ILE A 557 -23.33 -17.48 2.11
N ASP A 558 -24.65 -17.42 1.97
CA ASP A 558 -25.36 -16.20 1.59
C ASP A 558 -25.19 -15.09 2.64
N SER A 559 -25.14 -15.44 3.93
CA SER A 559 -24.79 -14.52 5.00
C SER A 559 -23.35 -14.03 4.88
N PHE A 560 -22.39 -14.91 4.64
CA PHE A 560 -21.00 -14.52 4.38
C PHE A 560 -20.89 -13.59 3.16
N ALA A 561 -21.60 -13.92 2.10
CA ALA A 561 -21.62 -13.13 0.89
C ALA A 561 -22.20 -11.72 1.13
N LYS A 562 -23.27 -11.63 1.91
CA LYS A 562 -23.89 -10.37 2.31
C LYS A 562 -22.89 -9.50 3.07
N TYR A 563 -22.21 -10.03 4.08
CA TYR A 563 -21.18 -9.32 4.83
C TYR A 563 -20.02 -8.87 3.94
N CYS A 564 -19.59 -9.69 2.99
CA CYS A 564 -18.49 -9.38 2.09
C CYS A 564 -18.86 -8.38 1.00
N ASN A 565 -20.15 -8.25 0.64
CA ASN A 565 -20.63 -7.31 -0.38
C ASN A 565 -20.95 -5.92 0.19
N ASP A 566 -20.98 -5.76 1.51
CA ASP A 566 -21.14 -4.44 2.10
C ASP A 566 -19.94 -3.56 1.70
N LYS A 567 -20.23 -2.40 1.08
CA LYS A 567 -19.19 -1.49 0.55
C LYS A 567 -18.27 -0.94 1.63
N ASP A 568 -18.74 -0.93 2.88
CA ASP A 568 -17.97 -0.47 4.04
C ASP A 568 -17.26 -1.61 4.79
N TRP A 569 -17.37 -2.86 4.29
CA TRP A 569 -16.71 -4.01 4.89
C TRP A 569 -15.20 -3.90 4.79
N LYS A 570 -14.53 -3.76 5.92
CA LYS A 570 -13.08 -3.56 6.02
C LYS A 570 -12.32 -4.80 6.50
N TYR A 571 -13.01 -5.93 6.68
CA TYR A 571 -12.47 -7.11 7.34
C TYR A 571 -12.29 -8.26 6.37
N GLN A 572 -11.47 -9.23 6.78
CA GLN A 572 -11.19 -10.40 5.97
C GLN A 572 -11.83 -11.65 6.57
N ILE A 573 -12.58 -12.38 5.76
CA ILE A 573 -13.04 -13.73 6.11
C ILE A 573 -12.38 -14.73 5.16
N ILE A 574 -11.81 -15.79 5.73
CA ILE A 574 -11.22 -16.91 5.00
C ILE A 574 -11.97 -18.19 5.38
N ILE A 575 -12.65 -18.79 4.44
CA ILE A 575 -13.40 -20.03 4.59
C ILE A 575 -12.64 -21.11 3.83
N LEU A 576 -12.35 -22.22 4.52
CA LEU A 576 -11.74 -23.40 3.93
C LEU A 576 -12.76 -24.53 3.99
N ASP A 577 -13.36 -24.95 2.86
CA ASP A 577 -14.40 -25.99 2.86
C ASP A 577 -14.24 -26.99 1.72
N ASN A 578 -14.87 -28.16 1.82
CA ASN A 578 -14.69 -29.23 0.85
C ASN A 578 -15.46 -28.99 -0.46
N LYS A 579 -16.65 -28.42 -0.40
CA LYS A 579 -17.47 -28.14 -1.59
C LYS A 579 -18.25 -26.83 -1.43
N ILE A 580 -18.21 -26.04 -2.49
CA ILE A 580 -19.23 -25.03 -2.75
C ILE A 580 -20.31 -25.71 -3.59
N THR A 581 -21.57 -25.68 -3.18
CA THR A 581 -22.65 -26.23 -4.01
C THR A 581 -22.85 -25.36 -5.24
N ASN A 582 -23.16 -25.99 -6.38
CA ASN A 582 -23.47 -25.31 -7.64
C ASN A 582 -24.66 -24.34 -7.55
N ASP A 583 -25.38 -24.34 -6.43
CA ASP A 583 -26.52 -23.46 -6.13
C ASP A 583 -26.11 -22.07 -5.66
N ILE A 584 -24.82 -21.87 -5.32
CA ILE A 584 -24.28 -20.56 -4.96
C ILE A 584 -23.91 -19.87 -6.27
N LYS A 585 -24.74 -18.94 -6.71
CA LYS A 585 -24.43 -18.07 -7.85
C LYS A 585 -23.31 -17.10 -7.47
N VAL A 586 -22.09 -17.59 -7.49
CA VAL A 586 -20.86 -16.82 -7.18
C VAL A 586 -20.70 -15.65 -8.16
N ASP A 587 -21.22 -15.80 -9.38
CA ASP A 587 -21.16 -14.78 -10.45
C ASP A 587 -21.87 -13.46 -10.09
N THR A 588 -22.69 -13.45 -9.04
CA THR A 588 -23.39 -12.24 -8.56
C THR A 588 -22.66 -11.54 -7.39
N LEU A 589 -21.56 -12.10 -6.89
CA LEU A 589 -20.86 -11.64 -5.71
C LEU A 589 -19.54 -10.94 -6.10
N THR A 590 -19.49 -9.64 -5.97
CA THR A 590 -18.38 -8.80 -6.47
C THR A 590 -17.12 -8.80 -5.60
N ASN A 591 -17.21 -9.21 -4.32
CA ASN A 591 -16.12 -9.15 -3.35
C ASN A 591 -15.71 -10.52 -2.78
N ILE A 592 -15.87 -11.59 -3.56
CA ILE A 592 -15.46 -12.93 -3.17
C ILE A 592 -14.27 -13.38 -4.03
N ASN A 593 -13.22 -13.85 -3.37
CA ASN A 593 -12.09 -14.53 -3.98
C ASN A 593 -12.28 -16.04 -3.84
N LEU A 594 -12.47 -16.74 -4.95
CA LEU A 594 -12.54 -18.20 -4.98
C LEU A 594 -11.16 -18.78 -5.26
N ILE A 595 -10.76 -19.70 -4.39
CA ILE A 595 -9.49 -20.42 -4.50
C ILE A 595 -9.81 -21.90 -4.62
N GLU A 596 -9.59 -22.48 -5.79
CA GLU A 596 -9.87 -23.88 -6.04
C GLU A 596 -8.60 -24.73 -5.84
N PHE A 597 -8.71 -25.76 -5.00
CA PHE A 597 -7.73 -26.83 -4.86
C PHE A 597 -8.25 -28.10 -5.56
N GLY A 598 -7.42 -28.77 -6.35
CA GLY A 598 -7.80 -30.00 -7.07
C GLY A 598 -8.05 -29.79 -8.56
N THR A 599 -7.49 -28.72 -9.14
CA THR A 599 -7.47 -28.54 -10.60
C THR A 599 -6.36 -29.38 -11.25
N ALA A 600 -6.42 -29.52 -12.59
CA ALA A 600 -5.36 -30.23 -13.34
C ALA A 600 -3.98 -29.59 -13.20
N GLU A 601 -3.91 -28.28 -12.89
CA GLU A 601 -2.67 -27.54 -12.70
C GLU A 601 -2.20 -27.53 -11.24
N ARG A 602 -3.12 -27.75 -10.30
CA ARG A 602 -2.87 -27.69 -8.87
C ARG A 602 -3.71 -28.70 -8.11
N TYR A 603 -3.12 -29.85 -7.75
CA TYR A 603 -3.81 -30.88 -6.98
C TYR A 603 -4.26 -30.41 -5.59
N GLY A 604 -3.49 -29.53 -4.93
CA GLY A 604 -3.80 -29.04 -3.60
C GLY A 604 -2.96 -27.84 -3.20
N LEU A 605 -2.72 -27.69 -1.90
CA LEU A 605 -1.84 -26.63 -1.37
C LEU A 605 -0.43 -26.77 -1.93
N PHE A 606 0.11 -27.98 -1.89
CA PHE A 606 1.45 -28.29 -2.40
C PHE A 606 1.39 -28.83 -3.83
N TYR A 607 2.45 -28.59 -4.58
CA TYR A 607 2.64 -29.19 -5.90
C TYR A 607 3.27 -30.58 -5.74
N GLU A 608 2.89 -31.50 -6.59
CA GLU A 608 3.48 -32.83 -6.66
C GLU A 608 4.95 -32.78 -7.12
#